data_c647d7302ce21921c6febd374c5ee5f0
#
_entry.id   c647d7302ce21921c6febd374c5ee5f0
#
_cell.length_a   1.000
_cell.length_b   1.000
_cell.length_c   1.000
_cell.angle_alpha   90.00
_cell.angle_beta   90.00
_cell.angle_gamma   90.00
#
_symmetry.space_group_name_H-M   'P 1'
#
loop_
_entity.id
_entity.type
_entity.pdbx_description
1 polymer ?
#
loop_
_entity_poly.entity_id
_entity_poly.type
_entity_poly.pdbx_seq_one_letter_code
_entity_poly.pdbx_strand_id
1 'polypeptide(L)'
;MTKTGLLFALVFLAQGIAPLHAGERPTVVELFTSEGCSSCPPADALLAELAGRPDVLALSFHVDYWDRLGWKDPFSSPDATRRQHGYAELLGLATVYTPQIVVDGRWQAVGSDRSEIHIDVPFG
;
A
#
# COMPACT_ATOMS: atom_id res chain seq x y z
N MET A 1 34.92 48.25 46.89
CA MET A 1 33.80 48.18 45.89
C MET A 1 34.01 46.98 45.02
N THR A 2 33.39 45.88 45.38
CA THR A 2 33.47 44.61 44.64
C THR A 2 32.26 44.48 43.73
N LYS A 3 32.46 44.56 42.42
CA LYS A 3 31.39 44.28 41.43
C LYS A 3 31.33 42.77 41.23
N THR A 4 30.29 42.19 41.79
CA THR A 4 29.94 40.78 41.57
C THR A 4 29.29 40.65 40.20
N GLY A 5 30.03 40.15 39.20
CA GLY A 5 29.49 39.80 37.89
C GLY A 5 28.73 38.48 37.97
N LEU A 6 27.41 38.55 37.77
CA LEU A 6 26.56 37.38 37.70
C LEU A 6 26.71 36.74 36.29
N LEU A 7 27.45 35.65 36.22
CA LEU A 7 27.53 34.85 34.98
C LEU A 7 26.24 34.03 34.87
N PHE A 8 25.36 34.44 33.98
CA PHE A 8 24.27 33.59 33.51
C PHE A 8 24.83 32.55 32.55
N ALA A 9 24.99 31.34 33.03
CA ALA A 9 25.26 30.21 32.13
C ALA A 9 23.98 29.85 31.35
N LEU A 10 23.94 30.18 30.06
CA LEU A 10 22.91 29.69 29.18
C LEU A 10 23.14 28.18 28.96
N VAL A 11 22.31 27.37 29.62
CA VAL A 11 22.23 25.94 29.33
C VAL A 11 21.39 25.80 28.07
N PHE A 12 22.04 25.63 26.91
CA PHE A 12 21.40 25.16 25.70
C PHE A 12 21.00 23.69 25.91
N LEU A 13 19.73 23.44 26.23
CA LEU A 13 19.18 22.09 26.03
C LEU A 13 19.17 21.81 24.57
N ALA A 14 20.16 21.04 24.10
CA ALA A 14 20.11 20.41 22.80
C ALA A 14 18.97 19.39 22.84
N GLN A 15 17.79 19.79 22.38
CA GLN A 15 16.71 18.86 22.13
C GLN A 15 17.13 17.98 20.95
N GLY A 16 17.54 16.76 21.26
CA GLY A 16 17.86 15.76 20.24
C GLY A 16 16.61 15.48 19.42
N ILE A 17 16.61 15.95 18.17
CA ILE A 17 15.62 15.56 17.18
C ILE A 17 15.91 14.10 16.90
N ALA A 18 15.00 13.20 17.36
CA ALA A 18 15.09 11.79 16.99
C ALA A 18 15.01 11.66 15.46
N PRO A 19 15.96 10.96 14.79
CA PRO A 19 15.91 10.82 13.36
C PRO A 19 14.65 10.02 12.98
N LEU A 20 13.83 10.60 12.09
CA LEU A 20 12.74 9.88 11.45
C LEU A 20 13.37 8.80 10.55
N HIS A 21 13.20 7.53 10.94
CA HIS A 21 13.69 6.41 10.14
C HIS A 21 12.82 6.28 8.88
N ALA A 22 13.38 6.60 7.71
CA ALA A 22 12.72 6.49 6.40
C ALA A 22 12.34 5.03 6.02
N GLY A 23 12.76 4.00 6.82
CA GLY A 23 12.47 2.59 6.62
C GLY A 23 11.22 2.08 7.35
N GLU A 24 10.52 2.91 8.14
CA GLU A 24 9.40 2.46 8.97
C GLU A 24 8.02 2.66 8.33
N ARG A 25 7.93 3.12 7.09
CA ARG A 25 6.66 3.20 6.39
C ARG A 25 6.16 1.79 6.02
N PRO A 26 4.86 1.54 6.13
CA PRO A 26 4.33 0.25 5.71
C PRO A 26 4.51 0.03 4.21
N THR A 27 4.65 -1.23 3.80
CA THR A 27 4.53 -1.62 2.41
C THR A 27 3.07 -1.51 1.98
N VAL A 28 2.80 -0.75 0.93
CA VAL A 28 1.45 -0.59 0.40
C VAL A 28 1.16 -1.71 -0.58
N VAL A 29 0.10 -2.45 -0.32
CA VAL A 29 -0.37 -3.56 -1.16
C VAL A 29 -1.78 -3.25 -1.62
N GLU A 30 -1.95 -3.10 -2.93
CA GLU A 30 -3.24 -2.80 -3.56
C GLU A 30 -3.69 -4.01 -4.37
N LEU A 31 -4.88 -4.50 -4.10
CA LEU A 31 -5.50 -5.59 -4.85
C LEU A 31 -6.65 -5.05 -5.68
N PHE A 32 -6.57 -5.22 -7.01
CA PHE A 32 -7.68 -5.01 -7.93
C PHE A 32 -8.44 -6.31 -8.11
N THR A 33 -9.71 -6.31 -7.71
CA THR A 33 -10.56 -7.49 -7.56
C THR A 33 -12.00 -7.17 -7.95
N SER A 34 -12.86 -8.16 -7.95
CA SER A 34 -14.31 -8.02 -8.08
C SER A 34 -15.01 -9.25 -7.51
N GLU A 35 -16.19 -9.06 -6.92
CA GLU A 35 -17.03 -10.19 -6.54
C GLU A 35 -17.57 -10.96 -7.76
N GLY A 36 -17.57 -10.35 -8.94
CA GLY A 36 -17.92 -10.98 -10.21
C GLY A 36 -16.78 -11.74 -10.89
N CYS A 37 -15.58 -11.71 -10.32
CA CYS A 37 -14.39 -12.36 -10.86
C CYS A 37 -14.19 -13.73 -10.20
N SER A 38 -14.34 -14.82 -10.96
CA SER A 38 -14.28 -16.19 -10.44
C SER A 38 -12.91 -16.61 -9.92
N SER A 39 -11.83 -15.98 -10.40
CA SER A 39 -10.45 -16.26 -9.97
C SER A 39 -9.95 -15.35 -8.83
N CYS A 40 -10.78 -14.41 -8.38
CA CYS A 40 -10.40 -13.44 -7.35
C CYS A 40 -10.44 -13.96 -5.90
N PRO A 41 -11.30 -14.90 -5.48
CA PRO A 41 -11.37 -15.30 -4.07
C PRO A 41 -10.04 -15.71 -3.42
N PRO A 42 -9.14 -16.45 -4.05
CA PRO A 42 -7.82 -16.74 -3.46
C PRO A 42 -6.97 -15.51 -3.22
N ALA A 43 -7.05 -14.51 -4.09
CA ALA A 43 -6.35 -13.23 -3.94
C ALA A 43 -6.95 -12.40 -2.81
N ASP A 44 -8.27 -12.37 -2.69
CA ASP A 44 -8.96 -11.69 -1.59
C ASP A 44 -8.55 -12.29 -0.23
N ALA A 45 -8.44 -13.63 -0.15
CA ALA A 45 -7.95 -14.33 1.05
C ALA A 45 -6.50 -13.97 1.39
N LEU A 46 -5.62 -13.91 0.38
CA LEU A 46 -4.24 -13.49 0.57
C LEU A 46 -4.14 -12.04 1.07
N LEU A 47 -4.93 -11.14 0.51
CA LEU A 47 -4.95 -9.75 0.97
C LEU A 47 -5.38 -9.66 2.45
N ALA A 48 -6.36 -10.46 2.87
CA ALA A 48 -6.80 -10.54 4.26
C ALA A 48 -5.67 -11.01 5.20
N GLU A 49 -4.86 -11.99 4.77
CA GLU A 49 -3.68 -12.41 5.52
C GLU A 49 -2.65 -11.27 5.63
N LEU A 50 -2.38 -10.57 4.52
CA LEU A 50 -1.44 -9.46 4.50
C LEU A 50 -1.92 -8.29 5.36
N ALA A 51 -3.22 -8.03 5.41
CA ALA A 51 -3.81 -6.99 6.25
C ALA A 51 -3.58 -7.22 7.75
N GLY A 52 -3.34 -8.45 8.17
CA GLY A 52 -2.97 -8.80 9.55
C GLY A 52 -1.54 -8.45 9.94
N ARG A 53 -0.69 -8.06 8.97
CA ARG A 53 0.71 -7.71 9.23
C ARG A 53 0.84 -6.21 9.58
N PRO A 54 1.55 -5.85 10.67
CA PRO A 54 1.70 -4.46 11.10
C PRO A 54 2.53 -3.60 10.15
N ASP A 55 3.31 -4.23 9.28
CA ASP A 55 4.21 -3.61 8.30
C ASP A 55 3.59 -3.48 6.91
N VAL A 56 2.32 -3.85 6.75
CA VAL A 56 1.59 -3.80 5.48
C VAL A 56 0.35 -2.92 5.61
N LEU A 57 0.18 -2.03 4.64
CA LEU A 57 -1.09 -1.35 4.37
C LEU A 57 -1.77 -2.05 3.20
N ALA A 58 -2.79 -2.86 3.51
CA ALA A 58 -3.54 -3.62 2.51
C ALA A 58 -4.80 -2.84 2.09
N LEU A 59 -4.96 -2.65 0.78
CA LEU A 59 -6.07 -1.93 0.17
C LEU A 59 -6.72 -2.81 -0.89
N SER A 60 -8.05 -2.88 -0.87
CA SER A 60 -8.84 -3.59 -1.86
C SER A 60 -9.61 -2.60 -2.74
N PHE A 61 -9.47 -2.74 -4.05
CA PHE A 61 -10.14 -1.92 -5.05
C PHE A 61 -11.01 -2.82 -5.94
N HIS A 62 -12.33 -2.68 -5.82
CA HIS A 62 -13.26 -3.40 -6.66
C HIS A 62 -13.49 -2.67 -7.97
N VAL A 63 -13.04 -3.26 -9.08
CA VAL A 63 -13.26 -2.74 -10.43
C VAL A 63 -14.70 -2.97 -10.88
N ASP A 64 -15.18 -2.15 -11.81
CA ASP A 64 -16.58 -2.19 -12.25
C ASP A 64 -16.83 -2.96 -13.56
N TYR A 65 -15.77 -3.37 -14.27
CA TYR A 65 -15.97 -3.97 -15.60
C TYR A 65 -16.50 -5.41 -15.59
N TRP A 66 -16.62 -6.06 -14.43
CA TRP A 66 -17.31 -7.34 -14.27
C TRP A 66 -18.82 -7.19 -14.04
N ASP A 67 -19.29 -6.00 -13.66
CA ASP A 67 -20.70 -5.73 -13.29
C ASP A 67 -21.68 -6.02 -14.44
N ARG A 68 -21.25 -5.87 -15.68
CA ARG A 68 -22.05 -6.10 -16.88
C ARG A 68 -22.39 -7.59 -17.15
N LEU A 69 -21.83 -8.51 -16.37
CA LEU A 69 -22.04 -9.96 -16.55
C LEU A 69 -23.27 -10.48 -15.79
N GLY A 70 -24.18 -9.60 -15.38
CA GLY A 70 -25.47 -9.95 -14.80
C GLY A 70 -25.61 -9.74 -13.30
N TRP A 71 -24.51 -9.41 -12.60
CA TRP A 71 -24.54 -9.08 -11.17
C TRP A 71 -23.58 -7.94 -10.87
N LYS A 72 -24.12 -6.91 -10.22
CA LYS A 72 -23.33 -5.75 -9.85
C LYS A 72 -22.67 -5.95 -8.49
N ASP A 73 -21.35 -5.87 -8.43
CA ASP A 73 -20.60 -5.82 -7.19
C ASP A 73 -20.94 -4.54 -6.42
N PRO A 74 -21.50 -4.63 -5.20
CA PRO A 74 -21.88 -3.45 -4.42
C PRO A 74 -20.68 -2.59 -4.01
N PHE A 75 -19.46 -3.13 -4.07
CA PHE A 75 -18.23 -2.42 -3.74
C PHE A 75 -17.50 -1.86 -4.96
N SER A 76 -17.98 -2.14 -6.17
CA SER A 76 -17.34 -1.67 -7.39
C SER A 76 -17.44 -0.15 -7.56
N SER A 77 -16.42 0.44 -8.15
CA SER A 77 -16.44 1.85 -8.50
C SER A 77 -15.67 2.14 -9.80
N PRO A 78 -16.13 3.15 -10.57
CA PRO A 78 -15.37 3.63 -11.73
C PRO A 78 -13.99 4.16 -11.34
N ASP A 79 -13.83 4.68 -10.13
CA ASP A 79 -12.55 5.19 -9.63
C ASP A 79 -11.52 4.07 -9.45
N ALA A 80 -11.94 2.92 -8.94
CA ALA A 80 -11.08 1.73 -8.84
C ALA A 80 -10.58 1.29 -10.24
N THR A 81 -11.48 1.27 -11.21
CA THR A 81 -11.13 0.93 -12.61
C THR A 81 -10.17 1.94 -13.21
N ARG A 82 -10.40 3.24 -13.02
CA ARG A 82 -9.47 4.30 -13.49
C ARG A 82 -8.09 4.18 -12.84
N ARG A 83 -8.05 3.90 -11.54
CA ARG A 83 -6.79 3.69 -10.83
C ARG A 83 -6.00 2.53 -11.42
N GLN A 84 -6.66 1.42 -11.73
CA GLN A 84 -6.02 0.27 -12.37
C GLN A 84 -5.49 0.61 -13.76
N HIS A 85 -6.26 1.34 -14.59
CA HIS A 85 -5.77 1.81 -15.89
C HIS A 85 -4.56 2.73 -15.76
N GLY A 86 -4.52 3.59 -14.75
CA GLY A 86 -3.35 4.41 -14.46
C GLY A 86 -2.11 3.58 -14.17
N TYR A 87 -2.24 2.49 -13.42
CA TYR A 87 -1.13 1.55 -13.22
C TYR A 87 -0.73 0.82 -14.50
N ALA A 88 -1.68 0.44 -15.36
CA ALA A 88 -1.37 -0.19 -16.63
C ALA A 88 -0.49 0.72 -17.50
N GLU A 89 -0.81 2.01 -17.58
CA GLU A 89 0.04 2.99 -18.28
C GLU A 89 1.41 3.14 -17.64
N LEU A 90 1.45 3.34 -16.32
CA LEU A 90 2.69 3.56 -15.57
C LEU A 90 3.65 2.37 -15.66
N LEU A 91 3.12 1.15 -15.62
CA LEU A 91 3.89 -0.09 -15.59
C LEU A 91 4.07 -0.72 -16.98
N GLY A 92 3.57 -0.07 -18.03
CA GLY A 92 3.72 -0.54 -19.43
C GLY A 92 2.95 -1.80 -19.75
N LEU A 93 1.78 -2.00 -19.14
CA LEU A 93 0.92 -3.16 -19.39
C LEU A 93 -0.03 -2.90 -20.57
N ALA A 94 -0.20 -3.89 -21.42
CA ALA A 94 -1.09 -3.80 -22.58
C ALA A 94 -2.57 -3.82 -22.20
N THR A 95 -2.93 -4.41 -21.06
CA THR A 95 -4.32 -4.57 -20.61
C THR A 95 -4.41 -4.62 -19.10
N VAL A 96 -5.60 -4.42 -18.58
CA VAL A 96 -5.95 -4.64 -17.16
C VAL A 96 -6.51 -6.05 -16.98
N TYR A 97 -6.36 -6.58 -15.78
CA TYR A 97 -6.87 -7.91 -15.42
C TYR A 97 -7.15 -7.99 -13.91
N THR A 98 -7.93 -8.97 -13.52
CA THR A 98 -8.17 -9.32 -12.12
C THR A 98 -7.98 -10.83 -11.90
N PRO A 99 -7.49 -11.23 -10.72
CA PRO A 99 -6.98 -10.41 -9.62
C PRO A 99 -5.58 -9.87 -9.95
N GLN A 100 -5.36 -8.58 -9.69
CA GLN A 100 -4.04 -7.97 -9.83
C GLN A 100 -3.61 -7.36 -8.50
N ILE A 101 -2.40 -7.66 -8.07
CA ILE A 101 -1.77 -7.01 -6.92
C ILE A 101 -0.71 -6.02 -7.39
N VAL A 102 -0.66 -4.85 -6.75
CA VAL A 102 0.37 -3.83 -6.96
C VAL A 102 1.03 -3.54 -5.61
N VAL A 103 2.35 -3.62 -5.57
CA VAL A 103 3.14 -3.40 -4.37
C VAL A 103 3.93 -2.09 -4.52
N ASP A 104 3.74 -1.18 -3.56
CA ASP A 104 4.38 0.14 -3.51
C ASP A 104 4.29 0.95 -4.82
N GLY A 105 3.26 0.69 -5.65
CA GLY A 105 3.06 1.38 -6.92
C GLY A 105 4.09 1.05 -8.01
N ARG A 106 4.94 0.06 -7.82
CA ARG A 106 6.11 -0.21 -8.67
C ARG A 106 6.15 -1.61 -9.25
N TRP A 107 5.58 -2.57 -8.57
CA TRP A 107 5.63 -3.96 -8.94
C TRP A 107 4.24 -4.56 -8.94
N GLN A 108 3.98 -5.45 -9.86
CA GLN A 108 2.66 -6.07 -9.98
C GLN A 108 2.75 -7.55 -10.34
N ALA A 109 1.74 -8.32 -9.93
CA ALA A 109 1.58 -9.72 -10.29
C ALA A 109 0.10 -10.13 -10.24
N VAL A 110 -0.17 -11.36 -10.67
CA VAL A 110 -1.46 -12.01 -10.40
C VAL A 110 -1.66 -12.11 -8.89
N GLY A 111 -2.77 -11.59 -8.39
CA GLY A 111 -3.00 -11.41 -6.95
C GLY A 111 -3.10 -12.70 -6.14
N SER A 112 -3.27 -13.84 -6.78
CA SER A 112 -3.27 -15.17 -6.14
C SER A 112 -1.93 -15.91 -6.23
N ASP A 113 -0.97 -15.38 -6.97
CA ASP A 113 0.34 -16.01 -7.14
C ASP A 113 1.31 -15.63 -6.01
N ARG A 114 1.27 -16.42 -4.94
CA ARG A 114 2.10 -16.20 -3.75
C ARG A 114 3.60 -16.27 -4.04
N SER A 115 4.02 -16.98 -5.08
CA SER A 115 5.44 -17.13 -5.44
C SER A 115 6.01 -15.88 -6.08
N GLU A 116 5.16 -15.10 -6.75
CA GLU A 116 5.52 -13.84 -7.40
C GLU A 116 5.40 -12.62 -6.45
N ILE A 117 4.65 -12.78 -5.35
CA ILE A 117 4.39 -11.67 -4.42
C ILE A 117 5.51 -11.61 -3.38
N HIS A 118 6.59 -10.91 -3.73
CA HIS A 118 7.68 -10.62 -2.82
C HIS A 118 7.38 -9.31 -2.08
N ILE A 119 6.93 -9.44 -0.84
CA ILE A 119 6.88 -8.30 0.06
C ILE A 119 8.17 -8.34 0.85
N ASP A 120 9.18 -7.66 0.34
CA ASP A 120 10.42 -7.43 1.07
C ASP A 120 10.11 -6.54 2.26
N VAL A 121 9.90 -7.19 3.39
CA VAL A 121 9.86 -6.50 4.65
C VAL A 121 11.29 -6.43 5.13
N PRO A 122 11.85 -5.24 5.30
CA PRO A 122 13.05 -5.12 6.11
C PRO A 122 12.66 -5.55 7.52
N PHE A 123 13.00 -6.79 7.86
CA PHE A 123 12.98 -7.23 9.25
C PHE A 123 14.02 -6.40 9.99
N GLY A 124 13.54 -5.38 10.66
CA GLY A 124 14.34 -4.66 11.63
C GLY A 124 14.54 -5.47 12.88
#